data_3535abb718579b81831c1ee6e1392004
#
_entry.id   3535abb718579b81831c1ee6e1392004
#
_cell.length_a   1.000
_cell.length_b   1.000
_cell.length_c   1.000
_cell.angle_alpha   90.00
_cell.angle_beta   90.00
_cell.angle_gamma   90.00
#
_symmetry.space_group_name_H-M   'P 1'
#
loop_
_entity.id
_entity.type
_entity.pdbx_description
1 polymer ?
#
loop_
_entity_poly.entity_id
_entity_poly.type
_entity_poly.pdbx_seq_one_letter_code
_entity_poly.pdbx_strand_id
1 'polypeptide(L)'
;GRSAQRPKKDPLVTEKLLRVVDKDLAGNPETGQNWTCQSLSKIQTAVAEQEGVTLSQETIRGLLKEQEISPKSNNKRLHPQPHPDRDRQFEYLNSQRDAFAQAGWPSISVDTKKKELIGNYYNRGQQWCRQATAVNTHDFPSYAQGQAIPYGIYDIGHNRGYVTVGQSADTPELAVDAIAWWWSGFGRWLYPETPELLILADGGGSNGYRPRRWKQQLQEKIADAFDL
;
A
#
# COMPACT_ATOMS: atom_id res chain seq x y z
N GLY A 1 -11.34 -46.33 -9.94
CA GLY A 1 -11.58 -44.90 -10.07
C GLY A 1 -11.54 -44.49 -11.52
N ARG A 2 -12.71 -44.15 -12.09
CA ARG A 2 -12.79 -43.61 -13.46
C ARG A 2 -12.29 -42.17 -13.43
N SER A 3 -11.16 -41.90 -14.07
CA SER A 3 -10.66 -40.58 -14.41
C SER A 3 -11.75 -39.84 -15.19
N ALA A 4 -12.29 -38.76 -14.61
CA ALA A 4 -13.20 -37.89 -15.34
C ALA A 4 -12.43 -37.28 -16.51
N GLN A 5 -12.77 -37.67 -17.72
CA GLN A 5 -12.27 -37.03 -18.93
C GLN A 5 -12.60 -35.53 -18.86
N ARG A 6 -11.56 -34.68 -18.94
CA ARG A 6 -11.74 -33.25 -19.16
C ARG A 6 -12.64 -33.07 -20.40
N PRO A 7 -13.73 -32.32 -20.33
CA PRO A 7 -14.54 -32.06 -21.51
C PRO A 7 -13.64 -31.47 -22.59
N LYS A 8 -13.68 -32.08 -23.80
CA LYS A 8 -13.02 -31.55 -24.99
C LYS A 8 -13.47 -30.09 -25.13
N LYS A 9 -12.49 -29.18 -25.28
CA LYS A 9 -12.72 -27.77 -25.53
C LYS A 9 -13.54 -27.61 -26.78
N ASP A 10 -14.83 -27.35 -26.64
CA ASP A 10 -15.70 -27.02 -27.75
C ASP A 10 -15.58 -25.53 -28.03
N PRO A 11 -15.04 -25.11 -29.17
CA PRO A 11 -14.91 -23.70 -29.54
C PRO A 11 -16.25 -22.95 -29.46
N LEU A 12 -17.35 -23.64 -29.73
CA LEU A 12 -18.71 -23.07 -29.64
C LEU A 12 -19.10 -22.68 -28.21
N VAL A 13 -18.67 -23.47 -27.22
CA VAL A 13 -18.93 -23.17 -25.79
C VAL A 13 -18.16 -21.94 -25.35
N THR A 14 -16.91 -21.79 -25.81
CA THR A 14 -16.10 -20.59 -25.51
C THR A 14 -16.71 -19.34 -26.15
N GLU A 15 -17.16 -19.45 -27.40
CA GLU A 15 -17.82 -18.33 -28.09
C GLU A 15 -19.12 -17.90 -27.38
N LYS A 16 -19.94 -18.85 -26.95
CA LYS A 16 -21.16 -18.58 -26.17
C LYS A 16 -20.84 -17.89 -24.85
N LEU A 17 -19.83 -18.34 -24.13
CA LEU A 17 -19.38 -17.72 -22.89
C LEU A 17 -18.93 -16.28 -23.13
N LEU A 18 -18.09 -16.04 -24.13
CA LEU A 18 -17.60 -14.68 -24.45
C LEU A 18 -18.75 -13.75 -24.85
N ARG A 19 -19.72 -14.23 -25.61
CA ARG A 19 -20.92 -13.47 -26.01
C ARG A 19 -21.72 -12.94 -24.79
N VAL A 20 -21.81 -13.75 -23.74
CA VAL A 20 -22.46 -13.34 -22.49
C VAL A 20 -21.60 -12.35 -21.72
N VAL A 21 -20.31 -12.57 -21.63
CA VAL A 21 -19.38 -11.67 -20.94
C VAL A 21 -19.29 -10.32 -21.65
N ASP A 22 -19.24 -10.30 -22.97
CA ASP A 22 -19.11 -9.08 -23.79
C ASP A 22 -20.34 -8.17 -23.71
N LYS A 23 -21.54 -8.73 -23.50
CA LYS A 23 -22.75 -7.93 -23.32
C LYS A 23 -22.74 -7.06 -22.07
N ASP A 24 -22.05 -7.51 -21.03
CA ASP A 24 -21.99 -6.84 -19.74
C ASP A 24 -20.63 -6.16 -19.48
N LEU A 25 -19.87 -5.89 -20.54
CA LEU A 25 -18.64 -5.14 -20.44
C LEU A 25 -18.93 -3.67 -20.17
N ALA A 26 -18.41 -3.16 -19.07
CA ALA A 26 -18.17 -1.74 -18.90
C ALA A 26 -16.88 -1.36 -19.64
N GLY A 27 -16.80 -0.17 -20.20
CA GLY A 27 -15.62 0.26 -20.96
C GLY A 27 -15.27 1.71 -20.68
N ASN A 28 -13.99 2.02 -20.85
CA ASN A 28 -13.51 3.38 -20.92
C ASN A 28 -13.41 3.80 -22.41
N PRO A 29 -14.25 4.74 -22.89
CA PRO A 29 -14.27 5.11 -24.31
C PRO A 29 -12.97 5.80 -24.79
N GLU A 30 -12.20 6.38 -23.86
CA GLU A 30 -10.93 7.05 -24.20
C GLU A 30 -9.77 6.06 -24.40
N THR A 31 -9.75 4.98 -23.62
CA THR A 31 -8.64 4.01 -23.63
C THR A 31 -8.97 2.71 -24.36
N GLY A 32 -10.24 2.49 -24.70
CA GLY A 32 -10.72 1.22 -25.25
C GLY A 32 -10.63 0.03 -24.31
N GLN A 33 -10.30 0.24 -23.03
CA GLN A 33 -10.26 -0.81 -22.03
C GLN A 33 -11.67 -1.23 -21.63
N ASN A 34 -11.92 -2.54 -21.68
CA ASN A 34 -13.17 -3.14 -21.26
C ASN A 34 -12.96 -4.04 -20.03
N TRP A 35 -13.95 -4.10 -19.14
CA TRP A 35 -13.94 -4.97 -17.96
C TRP A 35 -15.35 -5.37 -17.55
N THR A 36 -15.48 -6.49 -16.86
CA THR A 36 -16.71 -6.88 -16.17
C THR A 36 -16.44 -7.08 -14.69
N CYS A 37 -17.41 -6.66 -13.87
CA CYS A 37 -17.41 -6.87 -12.41
C CYS A 37 -18.29 -8.06 -12.00
N GLN A 38 -18.77 -8.87 -12.93
CA GLN A 38 -19.60 -10.02 -12.63
C GLN A 38 -18.83 -11.10 -11.86
N SER A 39 -19.49 -11.73 -10.90
CA SER A 39 -18.98 -12.94 -10.27
C SER A 39 -19.12 -14.14 -11.20
N LEU A 40 -18.27 -15.15 -11.04
CA LEU A 40 -18.38 -16.41 -11.79
C LEU A 40 -19.76 -17.05 -11.65
N SER A 41 -20.44 -16.90 -10.49
CA SER A 41 -21.79 -17.39 -10.29
C SER A 41 -22.80 -16.66 -11.17
N LYS A 42 -22.72 -15.34 -11.29
CA LYS A 42 -23.57 -14.56 -12.19
C LYS A 42 -23.34 -14.92 -13.66
N ILE A 43 -22.10 -15.06 -14.08
CA ILE A 43 -21.74 -15.49 -15.44
C ILE A 43 -22.30 -16.90 -15.71
N GLN A 44 -22.20 -17.82 -14.75
CA GLN A 44 -22.73 -19.18 -14.86
C GLN A 44 -24.24 -19.17 -15.10
N THR A 45 -24.98 -18.40 -14.31
CA THR A 45 -26.44 -18.26 -14.46
C THR A 45 -26.77 -17.65 -15.82
N ALA A 46 -26.10 -16.56 -16.21
CA ALA A 46 -26.36 -15.89 -17.48
C ALA A 46 -26.07 -16.77 -18.71
N VAL A 47 -25.00 -17.57 -18.68
CA VAL A 47 -24.69 -18.51 -19.77
C VAL A 47 -25.74 -19.63 -19.87
N ALA A 48 -26.22 -20.13 -18.73
CA ALA A 48 -27.29 -21.13 -18.73
C ALA A 48 -28.63 -20.58 -19.29
N GLU A 49 -29.01 -19.36 -18.89
CA GLU A 49 -30.26 -18.71 -19.28
C GLU A 49 -30.24 -18.22 -20.75
N GLN A 50 -29.13 -17.60 -21.20
CA GLN A 50 -29.06 -16.95 -22.51
C GLN A 50 -28.61 -17.87 -23.63
N GLU A 51 -27.70 -18.80 -23.32
CA GLU A 51 -27.06 -19.66 -24.34
C GLU A 51 -27.42 -21.15 -24.17
N GLY A 52 -28.20 -21.51 -23.13
CA GLY A 52 -28.64 -22.88 -22.87
C GLY A 52 -27.50 -23.85 -22.51
N VAL A 53 -26.37 -23.35 -22.02
CA VAL A 53 -25.19 -24.16 -21.70
C VAL A 53 -24.91 -24.11 -20.20
N THR A 54 -24.91 -25.27 -19.56
CA THR A 54 -24.56 -25.38 -18.13
C THR A 54 -23.07 -25.66 -17.98
N LEU A 55 -22.35 -24.71 -17.35
CA LEU A 55 -20.92 -24.80 -17.09
C LEU A 55 -20.66 -24.72 -15.59
N SER A 56 -19.63 -25.41 -15.11
CA SER A 56 -19.15 -25.19 -13.76
C SER A 56 -18.34 -23.87 -13.68
N GLN A 57 -18.31 -23.24 -12.49
CA GLN A 57 -17.49 -22.02 -12.29
C GLN A 57 -16.02 -22.25 -12.60
N GLU A 58 -15.50 -23.45 -12.34
CA GLU A 58 -14.11 -23.79 -12.64
C GLU A 58 -13.87 -23.91 -14.15
N THR A 59 -14.84 -24.45 -14.90
CA THR A 59 -14.80 -24.48 -16.36
C THR A 59 -14.82 -23.06 -16.93
N ILE A 60 -15.73 -22.19 -16.44
CA ILE A 60 -15.80 -20.78 -16.84
C ILE A 60 -14.47 -20.07 -16.57
N ARG A 61 -13.89 -20.24 -15.37
CA ARG A 61 -12.59 -19.68 -15.02
C ARG A 61 -11.49 -20.13 -15.95
N GLY A 62 -11.46 -21.42 -16.28
CA GLY A 62 -10.48 -22.00 -17.20
C GLY A 62 -10.58 -21.42 -18.61
N LEU A 63 -11.79 -21.35 -19.16
CA LEU A 63 -12.05 -20.79 -20.49
C LEU A 63 -11.72 -19.29 -20.55
N LEU A 64 -12.11 -18.51 -19.56
CA LEU A 64 -11.76 -17.09 -19.49
C LEU A 64 -10.25 -16.87 -19.41
N LYS A 65 -9.54 -17.68 -18.60
CA LYS A 65 -8.08 -17.60 -18.49
C LYS A 65 -7.36 -17.92 -19.81
N GLU A 66 -7.89 -18.83 -20.60
CA GLU A 66 -7.37 -19.16 -21.95
C GLU A 66 -7.53 -17.98 -22.91
N GLN A 67 -8.53 -17.13 -22.68
CA GLN A 67 -8.76 -15.89 -23.40
C GLN A 67 -8.06 -14.68 -22.75
N GLU A 68 -7.08 -14.93 -21.89
CA GLU A 68 -6.32 -13.92 -21.14
C GLU A 68 -7.17 -13.02 -20.20
N ILE A 69 -8.42 -13.42 -19.96
CA ILE A 69 -9.34 -12.75 -19.05
C ILE A 69 -9.17 -13.34 -17.65
N SER A 70 -8.71 -12.54 -16.71
CA SER A 70 -8.54 -12.94 -15.31
C SER A 70 -8.80 -11.77 -14.36
N PRO A 71 -9.16 -12.01 -13.11
CA PRO A 71 -9.26 -10.95 -12.12
C PRO A 71 -7.92 -10.22 -11.99
N LYS A 72 -7.92 -8.92 -12.25
CA LYS A 72 -6.73 -8.07 -12.16
C LYS A 72 -7.02 -6.88 -11.26
N SER A 73 -6.12 -6.60 -10.34
CA SER A 73 -6.14 -5.34 -9.59
C SER A 73 -5.42 -4.25 -10.37
N ASN A 74 -5.77 -2.99 -10.09
CA ASN A 74 -5.05 -1.85 -10.65
C ASN A 74 -3.57 -1.91 -10.29
N ASN A 75 -2.71 -1.76 -11.28
CA ASN A 75 -1.28 -1.77 -11.10
C ASN A 75 -0.73 -0.34 -11.12
N LYS A 76 -0.09 0.08 -10.03
CA LYS A 76 0.54 1.40 -9.89
C LYS A 76 1.84 1.47 -10.69
N ARG A 77 1.78 1.42 -12.02
CA ARG A 77 2.94 1.50 -12.92
C ARG A 77 3.11 2.86 -13.60
N LEU A 78 2.04 3.64 -13.70
CA LEU A 78 2.10 4.92 -14.40
C LEU A 78 2.64 5.98 -13.43
N HIS A 79 3.83 6.49 -13.70
CA HIS A 79 4.37 7.67 -13.04
C HIS A 79 4.08 8.87 -13.92
N PRO A 80 3.33 9.89 -13.45
CA PRO A 80 2.88 11.00 -14.29
C PRO A 80 4.02 11.82 -14.92
N GLN A 81 5.17 11.88 -14.26
CA GLN A 81 6.37 12.55 -14.75
C GLN A 81 7.61 11.81 -14.24
N PRO A 82 8.23 10.93 -15.02
CA PRO A 82 9.53 10.38 -14.67
C PRO A 82 10.56 11.53 -14.67
N HIS A 83 11.11 11.85 -13.49
CA HIS A 83 12.20 12.84 -13.42
C HIS A 83 13.44 12.25 -14.12
N PRO A 84 14.11 12.99 -15.02
CA PRO A 84 15.24 12.46 -15.78
C PRO A 84 16.41 11.98 -14.89
N ASP A 85 16.56 12.57 -13.70
CA ASP A 85 17.61 12.19 -12.74
C ASP A 85 17.18 11.13 -11.74
N ARG A 86 16.05 10.46 -11.94
CA ARG A 86 15.51 9.49 -10.96
C ARG A 86 16.48 8.36 -10.70
N ASP A 87 17.01 7.75 -11.74
CA ASP A 87 17.93 6.62 -11.61
C ASP A 87 19.22 7.05 -10.91
N ARG A 88 19.77 8.20 -11.26
CA ARG A 88 20.94 8.81 -10.61
C ARG A 88 20.69 9.09 -9.12
N GLN A 89 19.48 9.55 -8.76
CA GLN A 89 19.12 9.75 -7.36
C GLN A 89 19.08 8.43 -6.59
N PHE A 90 18.53 7.37 -7.18
CA PHE A 90 18.55 6.04 -6.54
C PHE A 90 19.94 5.45 -6.42
N GLU A 91 20.79 5.61 -7.41
CA GLU A 91 22.21 5.21 -7.35
C GLU A 91 22.94 5.93 -6.21
N TYR A 92 22.74 7.24 -6.08
CA TYR A 92 23.31 8.01 -4.98
C TYR A 92 22.78 7.54 -3.61
N LEU A 93 21.48 7.35 -3.45
CA LEU A 93 20.89 6.84 -2.20
C LEU A 93 21.42 5.45 -1.83
N ASN A 94 21.56 4.56 -2.80
CA ASN A 94 22.12 3.24 -2.57
C ASN A 94 23.59 3.32 -2.15
N SER A 95 24.41 4.18 -2.82
CA SER A 95 25.81 4.34 -2.44
C SER A 95 25.98 4.89 -1.01
N GLN A 96 25.10 5.80 -0.57
CA GLN A 96 25.10 6.29 0.81
C GLN A 96 24.72 5.19 1.80
N ARG A 97 23.68 4.42 1.51
CA ARG A 97 23.29 3.29 2.36
C ARG A 97 24.40 2.24 2.51
N ASP A 98 25.08 1.93 1.40
CA ASP A 98 26.17 0.95 1.40
C ASP A 98 27.37 1.46 2.21
N ALA A 99 27.71 2.75 2.10
CA ALA A 99 28.76 3.37 2.88
C ALA A 99 28.46 3.33 4.39
N PHE A 100 27.24 3.69 4.80
CA PHE A 100 26.81 3.63 6.19
C PHE A 100 26.78 2.19 6.72
N ALA A 101 26.30 1.24 5.91
CA ALA A 101 26.30 -0.18 6.29
C ALA A 101 27.73 -0.72 6.49
N GLN A 102 28.68 -0.36 5.62
CA GLN A 102 30.09 -0.75 5.75
C GLN A 102 30.75 -0.13 6.99
N ALA A 103 30.38 1.10 7.34
CA ALA A 103 30.88 1.77 8.53
C ALA A 103 30.19 1.28 9.84
N GLY A 104 29.13 0.49 9.74
CA GLY A 104 28.32 0.09 10.88
C GLY A 104 27.47 1.23 11.46
N TRP A 105 27.22 2.28 10.68
CA TRP A 105 26.47 3.47 11.08
C TRP A 105 24.97 3.32 10.80
N PRO A 106 24.10 4.03 11.57
CA PRO A 106 22.68 3.92 11.45
C PRO A 106 22.13 4.52 10.15
N SER A 107 21.26 3.75 9.50
CA SER A 107 20.44 4.21 8.37
C SER A 107 18.98 3.93 8.68
N ILE A 108 18.18 4.97 8.73
CA ILE A 108 16.73 4.84 8.98
C ILE A 108 15.93 5.32 7.78
N SER A 109 14.81 4.64 7.51
CA SER A 109 13.79 5.12 6.58
C SER A 109 12.59 5.59 7.38
N VAL A 110 12.10 6.78 7.08
CA VAL A 110 11.01 7.42 7.81
C VAL A 110 9.88 7.81 6.88
N ASP A 111 8.64 7.60 7.36
CA ASP A 111 7.44 7.96 6.60
C ASP A 111 6.22 8.11 7.51
N THR A 112 5.27 8.93 7.08
CA THR A 112 3.96 9.07 7.73
C THR A 112 2.95 8.17 7.03
N LYS A 113 2.38 7.22 7.76
CA LYS A 113 1.25 6.41 7.26
C LYS A 113 0.02 7.31 7.07
N LYS A 114 -0.90 6.87 6.20
CA LYS A 114 -2.21 7.51 6.06
C LYS A 114 -2.83 7.78 7.41
N LYS A 115 -3.26 9.04 7.61
CA LYS A 115 -3.97 9.49 8.79
C LYS A 115 -5.27 8.73 8.97
N GLU A 116 -5.58 8.31 10.20
CA GLU A 116 -6.77 7.53 10.51
C GLU A 116 -7.67 8.33 11.46
N LEU A 117 -8.96 8.38 11.16
CA LEU A 117 -9.93 9.04 12.01
C LEU A 117 -10.20 8.19 13.26
N ILE A 118 -10.21 8.84 14.42
CA ILE A 118 -10.54 8.21 15.71
C ILE A 118 -12.02 8.50 15.98
N GLY A 119 -12.80 7.45 16.26
CA GLY A 119 -14.22 7.58 16.51
C GLY A 119 -14.95 6.26 16.28
N ASN A 120 -16.27 6.35 16.24
CA ASN A 120 -17.14 5.19 16.03
C ASN A 120 -17.27 4.84 14.55
N TYR A 121 -16.16 4.46 13.92
CA TYR A 121 -16.08 4.12 12.50
C TYR A 121 -16.02 2.60 12.27
N TYR A 122 -16.40 2.19 11.08
CA TYR A 122 -16.27 0.81 10.65
C TYR A 122 -14.81 0.42 10.47
N ASN A 123 -14.39 -0.60 11.21
CA ASN A 123 -13.08 -1.25 11.03
C ASN A 123 -13.25 -2.58 10.30
N ARG A 124 -12.42 -2.82 9.31
CA ARG A 124 -12.39 -4.10 8.60
C ARG A 124 -11.92 -5.20 9.54
N GLY A 125 -12.55 -6.36 9.45
CA GLY A 125 -12.25 -7.53 10.25
C GLY A 125 -13.49 -8.08 10.93
N GLN A 126 -13.32 -9.20 11.63
CA GLN A 126 -14.38 -9.86 12.38
C GLN A 126 -13.89 -10.14 13.80
N GLN A 127 -14.79 -10.00 14.76
CA GLN A 127 -14.54 -10.29 16.16
C GLN A 127 -15.53 -11.34 16.66
N TRP A 128 -15.05 -12.23 17.52
CA TRP A 128 -15.91 -13.17 18.23
C TRP A 128 -16.65 -12.43 19.36
N CYS A 129 -17.93 -12.10 19.14
CA CYS A 129 -18.74 -11.42 20.12
C CYS A 129 -20.20 -11.90 20.03
N ARG A 130 -20.95 -11.68 21.10
CA ARG A 130 -22.37 -12.07 21.13
C ARG A 130 -23.24 -11.11 20.30
N GLN A 131 -22.85 -9.86 20.19
CA GLN A 131 -23.57 -8.83 19.45
C GLN A 131 -22.55 -7.92 18.74
N ALA A 132 -22.79 -7.64 17.47
CA ALA A 132 -21.96 -6.72 16.72
C ALA A 132 -22.00 -5.30 17.31
N THR A 133 -20.85 -4.64 17.36
CA THR A 133 -20.79 -3.23 17.76
C THR A 133 -21.40 -2.36 16.66
N ALA A 134 -22.39 -1.54 17.03
CA ALA A 134 -22.95 -0.56 16.11
C ALA A 134 -21.96 0.60 15.89
N VAL A 135 -21.74 0.96 14.65
CA VAL A 135 -20.87 2.07 14.23
C VAL A 135 -21.66 3.05 13.36
N ASN A 136 -21.06 4.21 13.08
CA ASN A 136 -21.68 5.20 12.21
C ASN A 136 -22.00 4.61 10.82
N THR A 137 -23.12 5.00 10.25
CA THR A 137 -23.53 4.58 8.89
C THR A 137 -22.65 5.19 7.80
N HIS A 138 -21.99 6.32 8.10
CA HIS A 138 -21.12 7.04 7.19
C HIS A 138 -19.86 7.51 7.93
N ASP A 139 -18.71 7.44 7.26
CA ASP A 139 -17.41 7.82 7.80
C ASP A 139 -17.11 9.32 7.55
N PHE A 140 -18.02 10.22 7.93
CA PHE A 140 -17.79 11.65 7.78
C PHE A 140 -16.68 12.12 8.75
N PRO A 141 -15.66 12.87 8.27
CA PRO A 141 -14.61 13.41 9.13
C PRO A 141 -15.12 14.28 10.30
N SER A 142 -16.28 14.91 10.13
CA SER A 142 -16.94 15.70 11.19
C SER A 142 -17.39 14.90 12.41
N TYR A 143 -17.48 13.58 12.29
CA TYR A 143 -17.81 12.68 13.40
C TYR A 143 -16.59 12.20 14.17
N ALA A 144 -15.39 12.57 13.71
CA ALA A 144 -14.16 12.17 14.37
C ALA A 144 -13.98 12.87 15.71
N GLN A 145 -13.57 12.11 16.71
CA GLN A 145 -13.11 12.59 18.01
C GLN A 145 -11.67 13.09 17.97
N GLY A 146 -10.92 12.68 16.94
CA GLY A 146 -9.54 13.03 16.71
C GLY A 146 -9.00 12.34 15.48
N GLN A 147 -7.69 12.50 15.24
CA GLN A 147 -6.98 11.89 14.15
C GLN A 147 -5.68 11.26 14.65
N ALA A 148 -5.45 10.01 14.33
CA ALA A 148 -4.18 9.35 14.55
C ALA A 148 -3.26 9.56 13.35
N ILE A 149 -2.01 9.92 13.62
CA ILE A 149 -0.96 10.13 12.63
C ILE A 149 0.19 9.17 12.94
N PRO A 150 0.16 7.94 12.42
CA PRO A 150 1.24 6.99 12.64
C PRO A 150 2.49 7.44 11.85
N TYR A 151 3.58 7.67 12.56
CA TYR A 151 4.89 7.98 12.01
C TYR A 151 5.80 6.78 12.19
N GLY A 152 6.23 6.19 11.09
CA GLY A 152 7.08 5.01 11.06
C GLY A 152 8.55 5.37 10.95
N ILE A 153 9.38 4.65 11.70
CA ILE A 153 10.84 4.66 11.61
C ILE A 153 11.29 3.22 11.41
N TYR A 154 11.99 2.97 10.32
CA TYR A 154 12.52 1.66 10.02
C TYR A 154 14.05 1.70 10.07
N ASP A 155 14.62 1.00 11.04
CA ASP A 155 16.07 0.79 11.17
C ASP A 155 16.48 -0.29 10.17
N ILE A 156 17.21 0.13 9.14
CA ILE A 156 17.61 -0.73 8.02
C ILE A 156 18.66 -1.73 8.47
N GLY A 157 19.61 -1.30 9.30
CA GLY A 157 20.70 -2.14 9.77
C GLY A 157 20.24 -3.32 10.61
N HIS A 158 19.27 -3.10 11.50
CA HIS A 158 18.72 -4.13 12.38
C HIS A 158 17.42 -4.76 11.89
N ASN A 159 16.89 -4.32 10.74
CA ASN A 159 15.61 -4.79 10.19
C ASN A 159 14.46 -4.67 11.22
N ARG A 160 14.34 -3.49 11.87
CA ARG A 160 13.35 -3.24 12.91
C ARG A 160 12.53 -1.99 12.60
N GLY A 161 11.22 -2.11 12.81
CA GLY A 161 10.26 -1.00 12.68
C GLY A 161 9.83 -0.47 14.04
N TYR A 162 9.70 0.85 14.14
CA TYR A 162 9.18 1.58 15.29
C TYR A 162 8.09 2.51 14.81
N VAL A 163 7.07 2.73 15.62
CA VAL A 163 5.95 3.60 15.28
C VAL A 163 5.62 4.50 16.47
N THR A 164 5.54 5.79 16.20
CA THR A 164 4.92 6.76 17.11
C THR A 164 3.58 7.21 16.54
N VAL A 165 2.66 7.63 17.40
CA VAL A 165 1.33 8.09 16.96
C VAL A 165 1.09 9.50 17.44
N GLY A 166 1.10 10.43 16.48
CA GLY A 166 0.67 11.83 16.73
C GLY A 166 -0.85 11.93 16.79
N GLN A 167 -1.36 12.88 17.54
CA GLN A 167 -2.80 13.09 17.74
C GLN A 167 -3.29 14.45 17.23
N SER A 168 -2.41 15.29 16.68
CA SER A 168 -2.78 16.65 16.26
C SER A 168 -2.64 16.87 14.76
N ALA A 169 -1.43 17.09 14.29
CA ALA A 169 -1.13 17.41 12.90
C ALA A 169 0.16 16.73 12.44
N ASP A 170 0.23 16.44 11.15
CA ASP A 170 1.42 15.92 10.49
C ASP A 170 2.37 17.09 10.21
N THR A 171 3.26 17.35 11.16
CA THR A 171 4.18 18.49 11.13
C THR A 171 5.64 18.04 11.15
N PRO A 172 6.58 18.88 10.71
CA PRO A 172 8.02 18.61 10.85
C PRO A 172 8.44 18.36 12.31
N GLU A 173 7.80 19.01 13.27
CA GLU A 173 8.05 18.81 14.69
C GLU A 173 7.71 17.38 15.12
N LEU A 174 6.52 16.88 14.74
CA LEU A 174 6.12 15.50 15.05
C LEU A 174 7.13 14.50 14.48
N ALA A 175 7.56 14.72 13.24
CA ALA A 175 8.50 13.83 12.56
C ALA A 175 9.87 13.83 13.25
N VAL A 176 10.41 14.99 13.59
CA VAL A 176 11.71 15.10 14.28
C VAL A 176 11.63 14.60 15.71
N ASP A 177 10.55 14.89 16.44
CA ASP A 177 10.34 14.37 17.79
C ASP A 177 10.27 12.83 17.80
N ALA A 178 9.68 12.22 16.78
CA ALA A 178 9.68 10.78 16.62
C ALA A 178 11.09 10.22 16.39
N ILE A 179 11.91 10.88 15.58
CA ILE A 179 13.31 10.49 15.34
C ILE A 179 14.14 10.66 16.64
N ALA A 180 13.97 11.77 17.35
CA ALA A 180 14.65 12.02 18.62
C ALA A 180 14.26 10.99 19.69
N TRP A 181 12.97 10.63 19.76
CA TRP A 181 12.49 9.56 20.62
C TRP A 181 13.15 8.21 20.29
N TRP A 182 13.18 7.84 18.99
CA TRP A 182 13.83 6.62 18.56
C TRP A 182 15.32 6.61 18.90
N TRP A 183 16.01 7.72 18.61
CA TRP A 183 17.44 7.81 18.88
C TRP A 183 17.74 7.68 20.37
N SER A 184 17.02 8.43 21.22
CA SER A 184 17.23 8.42 22.68
C SER A 184 16.91 7.05 23.32
N GLY A 185 15.86 6.38 22.81
CA GLY A 185 15.39 5.12 23.38
C GLY A 185 16.10 3.90 22.85
N PHE A 186 16.56 3.93 21.60
CA PHE A 186 17.07 2.75 20.90
C PHE A 186 18.35 3.04 20.13
N GLY A 187 18.38 4.04 19.25
CA GLY A 187 19.44 4.27 18.28
C GLY A 187 20.82 4.38 18.93
N ARG A 188 20.96 5.23 19.91
CA ARG A 188 22.26 5.44 20.61
C ARG A 188 22.82 4.19 21.29
N TRP A 189 21.96 3.23 21.64
CA TRP A 189 22.40 1.97 22.26
C TRP A 189 22.75 0.92 21.22
N LEU A 190 22.09 0.96 20.09
CA LEU A 190 22.36 0.07 18.95
C LEU A 190 23.61 0.50 18.19
N TYR A 191 23.91 1.81 18.19
CA TYR A 191 25.01 2.43 17.45
C TYR A 191 25.81 3.38 18.36
N PRO A 192 26.54 2.87 19.36
CA PRO A 192 27.08 3.66 20.47
C PRO A 192 28.15 4.70 20.08
N GLU A 193 28.88 4.51 18.99
CA GLU A 193 30.02 5.36 18.61
C GLU A 193 29.86 5.93 17.19
N THR A 194 28.64 6.10 16.74
CA THR A 194 28.42 6.64 15.40
C THR A 194 28.49 8.17 15.40
N PRO A 195 29.21 8.78 14.44
CA PRO A 195 29.24 10.23 14.29
C PRO A 195 28.12 10.76 13.38
N GLU A 196 27.38 9.88 12.71
CA GLU A 196 26.41 10.26 11.68
C GLU A 196 25.16 9.36 11.69
N LEU A 197 24.03 9.93 11.31
CA LEU A 197 22.75 9.25 11.10
C LEU A 197 22.23 9.55 9.69
N LEU A 198 22.07 8.51 8.87
CA LEU A 198 21.43 8.63 7.57
C LEU A 198 19.90 8.51 7.71
N ILE A 199 19.20 9.57 7.32
CA ILE A 199 17.72 9.62 7.32
C ILE A 199 17.23 9.60 5.86
N LEU A 200 16.51 8.56 5.48
CA LEU A 200 15.88 8.41 4.18
C LEU A 200 14.40 8.78 4.30
N ALA A 201 13.96 9.78 3.56
CA ALA A 201 12.59 10.27 3.54
C ALA A 201 12.13 10.54 2.10
N ASP A 202 10.83 10.49 1.86
CA ASP A 202 10.24 10.75 0.54
C ASP A 202 10.25 12.22 0.10
N GLY A 203 10.62 13.11 1.03
CA GLY A 203 10.68 14.56 0.78
C GLY A 203 9.30 15.24 0.70
N GLY A 204 8.23 14.56 1.08
CA GLY A 204 6.86 15.05 1.15
C GLY A 204 6.33 15.21 2.57
N GLY A 205 5.16 15.81 2.74
CA GLY A 205 4.47 15.95 4.02
C GLY A 205 5.35 16.59 5.11
N SER A 206 5.36 15.98 6.29
CA SER A 206 6.18 16.37 7.44
C SER A 206 7.70 16.28 7.19
N ASN A 207 8.12 15.42 6.27
CA ASN A 207 9.51 15.20 5.87
C ASN A 207 9.95 16.08 4.68
N GLY A 208 9.19 17.13 4.38
CA GLY A 208 9.40 17.96 3.21
C GLY A 208 10.78 18.64 3.18
N TYR A 209 11.49 18.53 2.06
CA TYR A 209 12.80 19.19 1.89
C TYR A 209 12.70 20.72 1.75
N ARG A 210 11.53 21.25 1.37
CA ARG A 210 11.30 22.69 1.20
C ARG A 210 11.09 23.45 2.51
N PRO A 211 10.31 22.96 3.50
CA PRO A 211 10.12 23.64 4.76
C PRO A 211 11.44 23.81 5.52
N ARG A 212 11.80 25.06 5.84
CA ARG A 212 13.00 25.36 6.66
C ARG A 212 12.89 24.72 8.04
N ARG A 213 11.68 24.61 8.55
CA ARG A 213 11.38 24.08 9.88
C ARG A 213 11.85 22.63 10.06
N TRP A 214 11.71 21.78 9.03
CA TRP A 214 12.26 20.43 9.05
C TRP A 214 13.77 20.41 9.30
N LYS A 215 14.52 21.19 8.52
CA LYS A 215 15.97 21.27 8.66
C LYS A 215 16.41 21.87 10.00
N GLN A 216 15.74 22.93 10.43
CA GLN A 216 15.99 23.56 11.73
C GLN A 216 15.81 22.58 12.87
N GLN A 217 14.67 21.86 12.89
CA GLN A 217 14.38 20.91 13.96
C GLN A 217 15.35 19.71 13.96
N LEU A 218 15.76 19.20 12.79
CA LEU A 218 16.79 18.18 12.71
C LEU A 218 18.11 18.68 13.29
N GLN A 219 18.53 19.91 12.95
CA GLN A 219 19.75 20.50 13.50
C GLN A 219 19.66 20.60 15.02
N GLU A 220 18.64 21.26 15.54
CA GLU A 220 18.48 21.56 16.97
C GLU A 220 18.29 20.31 17.84
N LYS A 221 17.43 19.36 17.38
CA LYS A 221 16.98 18.23 18.20
C LYS A 221 17.70 16.92 17.92
N ILE A 222 18.42 16.82 16.80
CA ILE A 222 19.17 15.61 16.45
C ILE A 222 20.66 15.93 16.42
N ALA A 223 21.13 16.74 15.47
CA ALA A 223 22.54 16.97 15.30
C ALA A 223 23.18 17.62 16.53
N ASP A 224 22.70 18.79 16.96
CA ASP A 224 23.27 19.53 18.10
C ASP A 224 23.00 18.82 19.44
N ALA A 225 21.84 18.17 19.59
CA ALA A 225 21.47 17.53 20.84
C ALA A 225 22.18 16.21 21.12
N PHE A 226 22.60 15.48 20.07
CA PHE A 226 23.21 14.16 20.19
C PHE A 226 24.61 14.05 19.59
N ASP A 227 25.17 15.16 19.10
CA ASP A 227 26.50 15.22 18.46
C ASP A 227 26.63 14.28 17.24
N LEU A 228 25.63 14.39 16.32
CA LEU A 228 25.48 13.57 15.10
C LEU A 228 25.67 14.37 13.83
#